data_58b3843145d803e6b4857f8a8a650ddc
#
_entry.id   58b3843145d803e6b4857f8a8a650ddc
#
_cell.length_a   1.000
_cell.length_b   1.000
_cell.length_c   1.000
_cell.angle_alpha   90.00
_cell.angle_beta   90.00
_cell.angle_gamma   90.00
#
_symmetry.space_group_name_H-M   'P 1'
#
loop_
_entity.id
_entity.type
_entity.pdbx_description
1 polymer ?
#
loop_
_entity_poly.entity_id
_entity_poly.type
_entity_poly.pdbx_seq_one_letter_code
_entity_poly.pdbx_strand_id
1 'polypeptide(L)'
;MSASIIIIEDEEPIQILLKYNLEAEGYRVRCSAIGEDINFLIADERPNLILLDWMLPGISGIEVCRLLRAKPESRDIPIIMLTARSEENERVRGLATGADDYLVKPFSVPELLARIKTILRRVNPEVVEDKLKAGDLTLDRKTRRINRGPRDISLSPTEFRLLEQLMQNPGRVYSRGQLLDTVCGRDSYIDERTVDVHVGRLRKSLSRGKENDPIRTVRASGYSFDERFGR
;
A
#
# COMPACT_ATOMS: atom_id res chain seq x y z
N MET A 1 -3.12 0.90 11.35
CA MET A 1 -4.34 1.04 10.48
C MET A 1 -3.87 1.13 9.04
N SER A 2 -4.59 0.54 8.08
CA SER A 2 -4.26 0.62 6.65
C SER A 2 -4.53 2.02 6.12
N ALA A 3 -3.59 2.60 5.34
CA ALA A 3 -3.78 3.91 4.75
C ALA A 3 -4.93 3.90 3.73
N SER A 4 -5.73 4.97 3.72
CA SER A 4 -6.83 5.19 2.77
C SER A 4 -6.38 6.09 1.63
N ILE A 5 -6.63 5.67 0.39
CA ILE A 5 -6.27 6.40 -0.83
C ILE A 5 -7.54 6.63 -1.65
N ILE A 6 -7.76 7.86 -2.10
CA ILE A 6 -8.79 8.20 -3.08
C ILE A 6 -8.14 8.30 -4.45
N ILE A 7 -8.79 7.72 -5.47
CA ILE A 7 -8.41 7.83 -6.88
C ILE A 7 -9.52 8.59 -7.59
N ILE A 8 -9.18 9.69 -8.27
CA ILE A 8 -10.05 10.38 -9.20
C ILE A 8 -9.42 10.28 -10.60
N GLU A 9 -10.02 9.45 -11.44
CA GLU A 9 -9.52 9.05 -12.75
C GLU A 9 -10.71 8.63 -13.62
N ASP A 10 -10.90 9.19 -14.79
CA ASP A 10 -12.05 8.91 -15.65
C ASP A 10 -11.84 7.68 -16.54
N GLU A 11 -10.59 7.32 -16.83
CA GLU A 11 -10.26 6.10 -17.58
C GLU A 11 -10.43 4.84 -16.72
N GLU A 12 -11.54 4.11 -16.89
CA GLU A 12 -11.86 2.90 -16.13
C GLU A 12 -10.73 1.85 -16.11
N PRO A 13 -10.00 1.56 -17.23
CA PRO A 13 -8.88 0.62 -17.20
C PRO A 13 -7.74 1.05 -16.26
N ILE A 14 -7.44 2.36 -16.22
CA ILE A 14 -6.42 2.92 -15.32
C ILE A 14 -6.91 2.84 -13.87
N GLN A 15 -8.15 3.19 -13.62
CA GLN A 15 -8.77 3.12 -12.29
C GLN A 15 -8.71 1.69 -11.72
N ILE A 16 -9.08 0.68 -12.52
CA ILE A 16 -9.01 -0.74 -12.15
C ILE A 16 -7.57 -1.16 -11.86
N LEU A 17 -6.62 -0.80 -12.73
CA LEU A 17 -5.20 -1.11 -12.55
C LEU A 17 -4.66 -0.52 -11.25
N LEU A 18 -4.92 0.75 -10.98
CA LEU A 18 -4.50 1.44 -9.78
C LEU A 18 -5.10 0.81 -8.53
N LYS A 19 -6.42 0.63 -8.52
CA LYS A 19 -7.14 0.03 -7.39
C LYS A 19 -6.60 -1.35 -7.06
N TYR A 20 -6.48 -2.23 -8.05
CA TYR A 20 -5.98 -3.60 -7.86
C TYR A 20 -4.59 -3.62 -7.21
N ASN A 21 -3.65 -2.81 -7.74
CA ASN A 21 -2.29 -2.81 -7.24
C ASN A 21 -2.16 -2.17 -5.85
N LEU A 22 -2.92 -1.11 -5.59
CA LEU A 22 -2.90 -0.45 -4.27
C LEU A 22 -3.56 -1.31 -3.19
N GLU A 23 -4.66 -1.99 -3.51
CA GLU A 23 -5.29 -2.94 -2.58
C GLU A 23 -4.39 -4.15 -2.31
N ALA A 24 -3.63 -4.61 -3.31
CA ALA A 24 -2.63 -5.67 -3.13
C ALA A 24 -1.50 -5.25 -2.16
N GLU A 25 -1.10 -3.97 -2.17
CA GLU A 25 -0.15 -3.39 -1.21
C GLU A 25 -0.78 -3.13 0.18
N GLY A 26 -2.07 -3.38 0.34
CA GLY A 26 -2.78 -3.26 1.61
C GLY A 26 -3.40 -1.89 1.88
N TYR A 27 -3.45 -1.00 0.90
CA TYR A 27 -4.18 0.26 1.01
C TYR A 27 -5.70 0.02 0.90
N ARG A 28 -6.50 0.86 1.56
CA ARG A 28 -7.93 0.96 1.30
C ARG A 28 -8.14 1.98 0.19
N VAL A 29 -8.85 1.59 -0.86
CA VAL A 29 -8.97 2.40 -2.07
C VAL A 29 -10.43 2.71 -2.38
N ARG A 30 -10.71 3.99 -2.62
CA ARG A 30 -12.00 4.47 -3.14
C ARG A 30 -11.74 5.22 -4.43
N CYS A 31 -12.65 5.05 -5.40
CA CYS A 31 -12.48 5.60 -6.73
C CYS A 31 -13.71 6.42 -7.12
N SER A 32 -13.50 7.47 -7.91
CA SER A 32 -14.52 8.14 -8.69
C SER A 32 -13.98 8.51 -10.07
N ALA A 33 -14.87 8.61 -11.05
CA ALA A 33 -14.55 9.05 -12.41
C ALA A 33 -14.70 10.58 -12.60
N ILE A 34 -15.25 11.28 -11.60
CA ILE A 34 -15.56 12.71 -11.68
C ILE A 34 -14.99 13.49 -10.50
N GLY A 35 -14.47 14.67 -10.80
CA GLY A 35 -13.80 15.52 -9.79
C GLY A 35 -14.73 16.03 -8.70
N GLU A 36 -16.00 16.23 -9.00
CA GLU A 36 -17.03 16.76 -8.12
C GLU A 36 -17.28 15.88 -6.88
N ASP A 37 -17.08 14.57 -7.01
CA ASP A 37 -17.29 13.61 -5.92
C ASP A 37 -16.28 13.73 -4.79
N ILE A 38 -15.16 14.43 -5.00
CA ILE A 38 -14.05 14.46 -4.04
C ILE A 38 -14.48 14.94 -2.65
N ASN A 39 -15.36 15.93 -2.59
CA ASN A 39 -15.81 16.46 -1.30
C ASN A 39 -16.66 15.43 -0.52
N PHE A 40 -17.51 14.69 -1.22
CA PHE A 40 -18.31 13.60 -0.64
C PHE A 40 -17.40 12.48 -0.12
N LEU A 41 -16.44 12.05 -0.94
CA LEU A 41 -15.49 11.00 -0.56
C LEU A 41 -14.62 11.38 0.64
N ILE A 42 -14.19 12.63 0.76
CA ILE A 42 -13.42 13.13 1.92
C ILE A 42 -14.28 13.22 3.17
N ALA A 43 -15.55 13.64 3.03
CA ALA A 43 -16.47 13.76 4.15
C ALA A 43 -16.86 12.40 4.76
N ASP A 44 -16.98 11.37 3.92
CA ASP A 44 -17.24 9.99 4.36
C ASP A 44 -16.05 9.42 5.15
N GLU A 45 -14.85 9.52 4.59
CA GLU A 45 -13.61 9.16 5.26
C GLU A 45 -12.44 9.99 4.74
N ARG A 46 -11.75 10.72 5.63
CA ARG A 46 -10.56 11.49 5.26
C ARG A 46 -9.45 10.57 4.76
N PRO A 47 -8.97 10.74 3.51
CA PRO A 47 -7.90 9.91 2.97
C PRO A 47 -6.52 10.35 3.50
N ASN A 48 -5.57 9.44 3.39
CA ASN A 48 -4.15 9.72 3.65
C ASN A 48 -3.41 10.26 2.42
N LEU A 49 -3.99 10.02 1.21
CA LEU A 49 -3.44 10.49 -0.06
C LEU A 49 -4.52 10.48 -1.14
N ILE A 50 -4.41 11.39 -2.10
CA ILE A 50 -5.27 11.46 -3.30
C ILE A 50 -4.39 11.27 -4.53
N LEU A 51 -4.79 10.33 -5.42
CA LEU A 51 -4.32 10.27 -6.80
C LEU A 51 -5.36 10.98 -7.66
N LEU A 52 -4.94 11.98 -8.42
CA LEU A 52 -5.85 12.88 -9.12
C LEU A 52 -5.41 13.03 -10.58
N ASP A 53 -6.25 12.59 -11.50
CA ASP A 53 -5.97 12.85 -12.90
C ASP A 53 -6.07 14.35 -13.19
N TRP A 54 -5.18 14.80 -14.03
CA TRP A 54 -5.14 16.17 -14.53
C TRP A 54 -6.36 16.48 -15.41
N MET A 55 -6.69 15.55 -16.33
CA MET A 55 -7.76 15.71 -17.30
C MET A 55 -9.01 14.91 -16.88
N LEU A 56 -9.93 15.57 -16.23
CA LEU A 56 -11.21 14.99 -15.81
C LEU A 56 -12.36 15.63 -16.57
N PRO A 57 -13.45 14.90 -16.83
CA PRO A 57 -14.70 15.49 -17.34
C PRO A 57 -15.30 16.43 -16.29
N GLY A 58 -15.88 17.54 -16.74
CA GLY A 58 -16.42 18.56 -15.84
C GLY A 58 -15.34 19.47 -15.30
N ILE A 59 -15.03 19.39 -14.01
CA ILE A 59 -13.98 20.20 -13.42
C ILE A 59 -12.61 19.50 -13.57
N SER A 60 -11.60 20.26 -14.03
CA SER A 60 -10.25 19.73 -14.21
C SER A 60 -9.61 19.32 -12.88
N GLY A 61 -8.67 18.33 -12.90
CA GLY A 61 -7.92 17.95 -11.71
C GLY A 61 -7.15 19.10 -11.07
N ILE A 62 -6.66 20.06 -11.86
CA ILE A 62 -6.05 21.29 -11.34
C ILE A 62 -7.03 22.07 -10.48
N GLU A 63 -8.24 22.21 -10.95
CA GLU A 63 -9.29 22.96 -10.27
C GLU A 63 -9.73 22.27 -8.99
N VAL A 64 -9.85 20.93 -9.03
CA VAL A 64 -10.06 20.08 -7.84
C VAL A 64 -8.93 20.30 -6.83
N CYS A 65 -7.67 20.25 -7.27
CA CYS A 65 -6.52 20.49 -6.40
C CYS A 65 -6.58 21.88 -5.73
N ARG A 66 -6.87 22.94 -6.48
CA ARG A 66 -7.03 24.29 -5.95
C ARG A 66 -8.15 24.38 -4.89
N LEU A 67 -9.30 23.75 -5.18
CA LEU A 67 -10.43 23.72 -4.26
C LEU A 67 -10.06 23.00 -2.94
N LEU A 68 -9.32 21.89 -3.04
CA LEU A 68 -8.83 21.15 -1.87
C LEU A 68 -7.85 21.97 -1.04
N ARG A 69 -6.95 22.71 -1.67
CA ARG A 69 -5.96 23.59 -0.98
C ARG A 69 -6.59 24.80 -0.32
N ALA A 70 -7.72 25.28 -0.85
CA ALA A 70 -8.44 26.41 -0.29
C ALA A 70 -9.20 26.09 1.01
N LYS A 71 -9.49 24.81 1.29
CA LYS A 71 -10.28 24.37 2.44
C LYS A 71 -9.39 23.89 3.59
N PRO A 72 -9.56 24.39 4.83
CA PRO A 72 -8.75 23.96 5.99
C PRO A 72 -8.77 22.44 6.23
N GLU A 73 -9.93 21.80 6.01
CA GLU A 73 -10.14 20.37 6.24
C GLU A 73 -9.43 19.45 5.25
N SER A 74 -9.04 19.94 4.07
CA SER A 74 -8.42 19.12 3.00
C SER A 74 -7.07 19.63 2.52
N ARG A 75 -6.68 20.85 2.87
CA ARG A 75 -5.45 21.48 2.36
C ARG A 75 -4.17 20.69 2.65
N ASP A 76 -4.16 19.90 3.73
CA ASP A 76 -2.99 19.14 4.17
C ASP A 76 -3.01 17.69 3.64
N ILE A 77 -4.04 17.28 2.87
CA ILE A 77 -4.09 15.96 2.27
C ILE A 77 -3.10 15.91 1.11
N PRO A 78 -2.14 14.97 1.10
CA PRO A 78 -1.20 14.85 -0.02
C PRO A 78 -1.90 14.51 -1.32
N ILE A 79 -1.46 15.13 -2.41
CA ILE A 79 -2.01 14.93 -3.77
C ILE A 79 -0.87 14.57 -4.72
N ILE A 80 -0.99 13.43 -5.42
CA ILE A 80 -0.18 13.11 -6.58
C ILE A 80 -1.04 13.33 -7.82
N MET A 81 -0.60 14.23 -8.70
CA MET A 81 -1.26 14.46 -9.99
C MET A 81 -0.80 13.43 -11.01
N LEU A 82 -1.74 12.82 -11.73
CA LEU A 82 -1.47 11.98 -12.90
C LEU A 82 -1.63 12.85 -14.15
N THR A 83 -0.61 12.94 -15.01
CA THR A 83 -0.59 13.90 -16.12
C THR A 83 -0.08 13.28 -17.42
N ALA A 84 -0.55 13.76 -18.56
CA ALA A 84 -0.03 13.36 -19.87
C ALA A 84 1.30 14.07 -20.18
N ARG A 85 2.20 13.42 -20.95
CA ARG A 85 3.55 13.88 -21.28
C ARG A 85 3.62 15.22 -22.02
N SER A 86 2.55 15.63 -22.68
CA SER A 86 2.47 16.85 -23.48
C SER A 86 2.43 18.16 -22.69
N GLU A 87 2.30 18.07 -21.37
CA GLU A 87 2.04 19.22 -20.50
C GLU A 87 3.28 19.68 -19.71
N GLU A 88 4.48 19.46 -20.26
CA GLU A 88 5.74 19.83 -19.61
C GLU A 88 5.82 21.35 -19.26
N ASN A 89 5.19 22.20 -20.06
CA ASN A 89 5.00 23.64 -19.77
C ASN A 89 3.98 23.90 -18.66
N GLU A 90 3.09 22.95 -18.37
CA GLU A 90 2.11 23.06 -17.30
C GLU A 90 2.65 22.53 -15.97
N ARG A 91 3.72 21.70 -15.96
CA ARG A 91 4.43 21.31 -14.73
C ARG A 91 4.93 22.52 -13.95
N VAL A 92 5.38 23.59 -14.63
CA VAL A 92 5.77 24.87 -14.00
C VAL A 92 4.53 25.57 -13.41
N ARG A 93 3.37 25.48 -14.07
CA ARG A 93 2.08 25.95 -13.54
C ARG A 93 1.55 25.02 -12.46
N GLY A 94 1.78 23.71 -12.56
CA GLY A 94 1.36 22.70 -11.60
C GLY A 94 2.00 22.86 -10.23
N LEU A 95 3.27 23.24 -10.14
CA LEU A 95 3.93 23.59 -8.86
C LEU A 95 3.22 24.76 -8.14
N ALA A 96 2.56 25.65 -8.90
CA ALA A 96 1.74 26.72 -8.35
C ALA A 96 0.32 26.25 -7.88
N THR A 97 -0.11 25.01 -8.22
CA THR A 97 -1.43 24.48 -7.83
C THR A 97 -1.44 23.84 -6.45
N GLY A 98 -0.25 23.54 -5.89
CA GLY A 98 -0.12 22.97 -4.55
C GLY A 98 -0.20 21.44 -4.50
N ALA A 99 -0.02 20.71 -5.61
CA ALA A 99 0.18 19.27 -5.58
C ALA A 99 1.55 18.91 -4.97
N ASP A 100 1.63 17.75 -4.29
CA ASP A 100 2.86 17.32 -3.60
C ASP A 100 3.81 16.56 -4.54
N ASP A 101 3.29 15.91 -5.59
CA ASP A 101 4.08 15.23 -6.62
C ASP A 101 3.28 15.09 -7.93
N TYR A 102 4.01 14.76 -9.00
CA TYR A 102 3.47 14.55 -10.35
C TYR A 102 3.99 13.26 -10.93
N LEU A 103 3.10 12.50 -11.59
CA LEU A 103 3.45 11.27 -12.27
C LEU A 103 2.93 11.31 -13.71
N VAL A 104 3.85 11.17 -14.67
CA VAL A 104 3.53 11.29 -16.10
C VAL A 104 3.02 9.95 -16.65
N LYS A 105 1.88 9.96 -17.30
CA LYS A 105 1.33 8.81 -18.07
C LYS A 105 2.10 8.65 -19.40
N PRO A 106 2.47 7.41 -19.82
CA PRO A 106 2.33 6.16 -19.08
C PRO A 106 3.38 6.00 -17.99
N PHE A 107 2.98 5.51 -16.83
CA PHE A 107 3.85 5.26 -15.67
C PHE A 107 3.92 3.78 -15.31
N SER A 108 4.96 3.39 -14.60
CA SER A 108 5.05 2.05 -14.03
C SER A 108 4.40 1.99 -12.65
N VAL A 109 3.72 0.88 -12.34
CA VAL A 109 3.13 0.65 -11.01
C VAL A 109 4.18 0.71 -9.90
N PRO A 110 5.39 0.11 -10.05
CA PRO A 110 6.45 0.25 -9.05
C PRO A 110 6.87 1.70 -8.77
N GLU A 111 6.92 2.55 -9.80
CA GLU A 111 7.24 3.97 -9.64
C GLU A 111 6.16 4.69 -8.81
N LEU A 112 4.88 4.50 -9.15
CA LEU A 112 3.76 5.05 -8.40
C LEU A 112 3.80 4.63 -6.93
N LEU A 113 3.98 3.33 -6.66
CA LEU A 113 4.07 2.81 -5.30
C LEU A 113 5.23 3.40 -4.49
N ALA A 114 6.39 3.61 -5.13
CA ALA A 114 7.54 4.24 -4.49
C ALA A 114 7.25 5.71 -4.10
N ARG A 115 6.57 6.45 -4.97
CA ARG A 115 6.16 7.85 -4.71
C ARG A 115 5.13 7.93 -3.59
N ILE A 116 4.09 7.10 -3.63
CA ILE A 116 3.07 7.00 -2.57
C ILE A 116 3.74 6.72 -1.22
N LYS A 117 4.60 5.70 -1.14
CA LYS A 117 5.33 5.35 0.11
C LYS A 117 6.17 6.52 0.61
N THR A 118 6.82 7.26 -0.28
CA THR A 118 7.66 8.42 0.08
C THR A 118 6.83 9.55 0.66
N ILE A 119 5.70 9.89 0.04
CA ILE A 119 4.82 10.97 0.49
C ILE A 119 4.14 10.60 1.81
N LEU A 120 3.56 9.41 1.89
CA LEU A 120 2.89 8.94 3.12
C LEU A 120 3.85 8.92 4.31
N ARG A 121 5.10 8.50 4.12
CA ARG A 121 6.13 8.53 5.18
C ARG A 121 6.46 9.94 5.66
N ARG A 122 6.42 10.93 4.75
CA ARG A 122 6.73 12.33 5.06
C ARG A 122 5.61 13.02 5.84
N VAL A 123 4.34 12.73 5.49
CA VAL A 123 3.16 13.42 6.04
C VAL A 123 2.57 12.67 7.24
N ASN A 124 2.60 11.34 7.21
CA ASN A 124 2.10 10.47 8.28
C ASN A 124 3.13 9.35 8.56
N PRO A 125 4.20 9.64 9.33
CA PRO A 125 5.20 8.63 9.69
C PRO A 125 4.59 7.40 10.36
N GLU A 126 3.50 7.58 11.13
CA GLU A 126 2.78 6.50 11.83
C GLU A 126 2.00 5.56 10.88
N VAL A 127 1.63 6.04 9.69
CA VAL A 127 0.89 5.25 8.70
C VAL A 127 1.81 4.36 7.86
N VAL A 128 3.07 4.74 7.74
CA VAL A 128 4.15 3.94 7.15
C VAL A 128 5.10 3.53 8.29
N GLU A 129 4.58 2.76 9.22
CA GLU A 129 5.41 2.22 10.30
C GLU A 129 6.57 1.42 9.70
N ASP A 130 7.81 1.92 9.87
CA ASP A 130 9.03 1.16 9.58
C ASP A 130 9.09 -0.12 10.44
N LYS A 131 8.27 -0.20 11.48
CA LYS A 131 8.16 -1.35 12.38
C LYS A 131 6.74 -1.89 12.46
N LEU A 132 6.56 -3.12 12.03
CA LEU A 132 5.34 -3.88 12.28
C LEU A 132 5.44 -4.55 13.64
N LYS A 133 4.41 -4.40 14.47
CA LYS A 133 4.33 -5.05 15.79
C LYS A 133 3.05 -5.87 15.91
N ALA A 134 3.19 -7.09 16.42
CA ALA A 134 2.08 -7.94 16.78
C ALA A 134 2.48 -8.81 17.98
N GLY A 135 1.82 -8.61 19.12
CA GLY A 135 2.19 -9.26 20.37
C GLY A 135 3.67 -9.01 20.73
N ASP A 136 4.41 -10.11 20.88
CA ASP A 136 5.85 -10.12 21.16
C ASP A 136 6.74 -10.05 19.91
N LEU A 137 6.14 -10.06 18.69
CA LEU A 137 6.85 -9.93 17.42
C LEU A 137 7.01 -8.46 17.00
N THR A 138 8.22 -8.10 16.61
CA THR A 138 8.54 -6.80 15.99
C THR A 138 9.37 -7.05 14.73
N LEU A 139 8.91 -6.54 13.59
CA LEU A 139 9.62 -6.54 12.32
C LEU A 139 9.98 -5.10 11.97
N ASP A 140 11.28 -4.80 11.86
CA ASP A 140 11.81 -3.50 11.44
C ASP A 140 12.19 -3.56 9.95
N ARG A 141 11.42 -2.85 9.13
CA ARG A 141 11.59 -2.81 7.66
C ARG A 141 12.90 -2.13 7.25
N LYS A 142 13.28 -1.09 7.98
CA LYS A 142 14.46 -0.27 7.67
C LYS A 142 15.74 -1.03 7.93
N THR A 143 15.83 -1.69 9.08
CA THR A 143 17.01 -2.46 9.48
C THR A 143 16.94 -3.92 9.06
N ARG A 144 15.77 -4.38 8.55
CA ARG A 144 15.46 -5.77 8.23
C ARG A 144 15.65 -6.73 9.39
N ARG A 145 15.45 -6.25 10.61
CA ARG A 145 15.53 -7.03 11.84
C ARG A 145 14.17 -7.50 12.28
N ILE A 146 14.15 -8.69 12.87
CA ILE A 146 12.95 -9.29 13.45
C ILE A 146 13.28 -9.74 14.84
N ASN A 147 12.46 -9.36 15.79
CA ASN A 147 12.58 -9.74 17.18
C ASN A 147 11.29 -10.38 17.68
N ARG A 148 11.41 -11.40 18.51
CA ARG A 148 10.32 -11.94 19.32
C ARG A 148 10.68 -11.80 20.80
N GLY A 149 10.07 -10.81 21.46
CA GLY A 149 10.54 -10.35 22.77
C GLY A 149 12.03 -9.98 22.72
N PRO A 150 12.89 -10.57 23.60
CA PRO A 150 14.32 -10.30 23.58
C PRO A 150 15.10 -11.10 22.52
N ARG A 151 14.44 -12.04 21.82
CA ARG A 151 15.08 -12.95 20.87
C ARG A 151 15.15 -12.34 19.47
N ASP A 152 16.35 -12.22 18.93
CA ASP A 152 16.57 -11.87 17.52
C ASP A 152 16.29 -13.08 16.62
N ILE A 153 15.60 -12.86 15.50
CA ILE A 153 15.22 -13.90 14.54
C ILE A 153 15.86 -13.59 13.20
N SER A 154 16.66 -14.53 12.71
CA SER A 154 17.22 -14.45 11.36
C SER A 154 16.31 -15.16 10.37
N LEU A 155 15.90 -14.44 9.31
CA LEU A 155 15.11 -14.95 8.21
C LEU A 155 15.86 -14.73 6.88
N SER A 156 15.61 -15.62 5.92
CA SER A 156 16.01 -15.37 4.54
C SER A 156 15.23 -14.18 3.95
N PRO A 157 15.74 -13.55 2.86
CA PRO A 157 15.02 -12.45 2.20
C PRO A 157 13.58 -12.79 1.79
N THR A 158 13.36 -14.04 1.39
CA THR A 158 12.06 -14.60 1.01
C THR A 158 11.11 -14.70 2.21
N GLU A 159 11.58 -15.29 3.31
CA GLU A 159 10.80 -15.44 4.55
C GLU A 159 10.50 -14.09 5.20
N PHE A 160 11.44 -13.14 5.09
CA PHE A 160 11.23 -11.77 5.55
C PHE A 160 10.06 -11.09 4.82
N ARG A 161 10.03 -11.17 3.46
CA ARG A 161 8.96 -10.59 2.65
C ARG A 161 7.61 -11.25 2.94
N LEU A 162 7.59 -12.58 3.12
CA LEU A 162 6.36 -13.31 3.49
C LEU A 162 5.82 -12.85 4.84
N LEU A 163 6.69 -12.73 5.85
CA LEU A 163 6.28 -12.26 7.17
C LEU A 163 5.79 -10.82 7.11
N GLU A 164 6.50 -9.96 6.41
CA GLU A 164 6.12 -8.56 6.21
C GLU A 164 4.72 -8.45 5.60
N GLN A 165 4.47 -9.17 4.49
CA GLN A 165 3.16 -9.18 3.82
C GLN A 165 2.03 -9.64 4.72
N LEU A 166 2.27 -10.68 5.50
CA LEU A 166 1.27 -11.25 6.41
C LEU A 166 1.01 -10.30 7.60
N MET A 167 2.06 -9.69 8.17
CA MET A 167 1.94 -8.77 9.31
C MET A 167 1.34 -7.40 8.94
N GLN A 168 1.40 -6.99 7.66
CA GLN A 168 0.78 -5.72 7.22
C GLN A 168 -0.73 -5.71 7.40
N ASN A 169 -1.37 -6.87 7.20
CA ASN A 169 -2.82 -6.99 7.26
C ASN A 169 -3.21 -8.25 8.05
N PRO A 170 -3.12 -8.21 9.39
CA PRO A 170 -3.52 -9.33 10.24
C PRO A 170 -4.99 -9.73 9.97
N GLY A 171 -5.26 -11.03 9.92
CA GLY A 171 -6.57 -11.59 9.61
C GLY A 171 -6.86 -11.74 8.11
N ARG A 172 -6.21 -10.98 7.24
CA ARG A 172 -6.36 -11.14 5.79
C ARG A 172 -5.78 -12.47 5.32
N VAL A 173 -6.57 -13.21 4.53
CA VAL A 173 -6.13 -14.46 3.90
C VAL A 173 -5.51 -14.16 2.55
N TYR A 174 -4.27 -14.60 2.35
CA TYR A 174 -3.57 -14.53 1.06
C TYR A 174 -3.50 -15.91 0.43
N SER A 175 -3.85 -16.01 -0.86
CA SER A 175 -3.68 -17.25 -1.61
C SER A 175 -2.17 -17.55 -1.81
N ARG A 176 -1.86 -18.81 -2.17
CA ARG A 176 -0.48 -19.22 -2.48
C ARG A 176 0.09 -18.42 -3.64
N GLY A 177 -0.71 -18.20 -4.70
CA GLY A 177 -0.32 -17.38 -5.84
C GLY A 177 0.01 -15.93 -5.42
N GLN A 178 -0.84 -15.28 -4.61
CA GLN A 178 -0.57 -13.93 -4.11
C GLN A 178 0.71 -13.83 -3.27
N LEU A 179 0.98 -14.83 -2.44
CA LEU A 179 2.22 -14.88 -1.66
C LEU A 179 3.44 -15.15 -2.54
N LEU A 180 3.30 -15.99 -3.56
CA LEU A 180 4.37 -16.24 -4.52
C LEU A 180 4.77 -14.98 -5.30
N ASP A 181 3.79 -14.21 -5.78
CA ASP A 181 4.00 -12.94 -6.46
C ASP A 181 4.77 -11.94 -5.59
N THR A 182 4.46 -11.92 -4.29
CA THR A 182 5.16 -11.05 -3.32
C THR A 182 6.64 -11.41 -3.16
N VAL A 183 6.98 -12.69 -3.29
CA VAL A 183 8.30 -13.24 -2.98
C VAL A 183 9.22 -13.28 -4.19
N CYS A 184 8.69 -13.75 -5.32
CA CYS A 184 9.47 -14.08 -6.51
C CYS A 184 9.31 -13.07 -7.66
N GLY A 185 8.33 -12.13 -7.55
CA GLY A 185 7.92 -11.29 -8.68
C GLY A 185 7.07 -12.07 -9.69
N ARG A 186 6.37 -11.35 -10.56
CA ARG A 186 5.37 -11.91 -11.49
C ARG A 186 5.94 -12.76 -12.64
N ASP A 187 7.26 -12.79 -12.82
CA ASP A 187 7.90 -13.41 -13.98
C ASP A 187 8.52 -14.80 -13.70
N SER A 188 8.30 -15.36 -12.51
CA SER A 188 8.92 -16.65 -12.17
C SER A 188 7.90 -17.80 -12.29
N TYR A 189 8.17 -18.75 -13.19
CA TYR A 189 7.50 -20.05 -13.30
C TYR A 189 7.83 -20.97 -12.10
N ILE A 190 7.50 -20.55 -10.88
CA ILE A 190 7.75 -21.31 -9.67
C ILE A 190 6.43 -21.91 -9.18
N ASP A 191 6.45 -23.19 -8.82
CA ASP A 191 5.27 -23.89 -8.28
C ASP A 191 4.78 -23.21 -6.98
N GLU A 192 3.48 -22.96 -6.87
CA GLU A 192 2.83 -22.41 -5.68
C GLU A 192 3.13 -23.21 -4.40
N ARG A 193 3.45 -24.50 -4.51
CA ARG A 193 3.85 -25.35 -3.38
C ARG A 193 5.16 -24.90 -2.73
N THR A 194 5.97 -24.10 -3.43
CA THR A 194 7.19 -23.49 -2.86
C THR A 194 6.87 -22.57 -1.70
N VAL A 195 5.69 -21.92 -1.72
CA VAL A 195 5.20 -21.08 -0.62
C VAL A 195 5.03 -21.91 0.66
N ASP A 196 4.51 -23.14 0.58
CA ASP A 196 4.31 -23.99 1.74
C ASP A 196 5.63 -24.34 2.44
N VAL A 197 6.71 -24.52 1.66
CA VAL A 197 8.07 -24.76 2.18
C VAL A 197 8.58 -23.53 2.93
N HIS A 198 8.42 -22.34 2.34
CA HIS A 198 8.86 -21.08 2.95
C HIS A 198 8.04 -20.75 4.21
N VAL A 199 6.73 -20.95 4.18
CA VAL A 199 5.89 -20.80 5.38
C VAL A 199 6.28 -21.79 6.47
N GLY A 200 6.59 -23.05 6.11
CA GLY A 200 7.08 -24.05 7.06
C GLY A 200 8.40 -23.65 7.74
N ARG A 201 9.36 -23.08 6.97
CA ARG A 201 10.64 -22.56 7.51
C ARG A 201 10.40 -21.34 8.38
N LEU A 202 9.55 -20.42 7.92
CA LEU A 202 9.18 -19.22 8.66
C LEU A 202 8.60 -19.56 10.03
N ARG A 203 7.65 -20.50 10.11
CA ARG A 203 7.07 -21.00 11.37
C ARG A 203 8.13 -21.52 12.33
N LYS A 204 9.06 -22.34 11.84
CA LYS A 204 10.16 -22.88 12.65
C LYS A 204 11.08 -21.78 13.21
N SER A 205 11.30 -20.71 12.46
CA SER A 205 12.12 -19.59 12.90
C SER A 205 11.37 -18.70 13.90
N LEU A 206 10.08 -18.48 13.68
CA LEU A 206 9.25 -17.63 14.53
C LEU A 206 8.93 -18.29 15.87
N SER A 207 8.66 -19.60 15.91
CA SER A 207 8.15 -20.27 17.09
C SER A 207 9.14 -21.33 17.59
N ARG A 208 9.48 -21.29 18.89
CA ARG A 208 10.32 -22.27 19.60
C ARG A 208 9.56 -22.89 20.75
N GLY A 209 9.63 -24.20 20.87
CA GLY A 209 9.03 -24.91 21.99
C GLY A 209 7.50 -24.75 22.06
N LYS A 210 7.02 -24.09 23.11
CA LYS A 210 5.58 -23.85 23.34
C LYS A 210 5.09 -22.47 22.88
N GLU A 211 5.91 -21.73 22.14
CA GLU A 211 5.50 -20.42 21.61
C GLU A 211 4.37 -20.59 20.59
N ASN A 212 3.39 -19.70 20.63
CA ASN A 212 2.28 -19.72 19.69
C ASN A 212 2.75 -19.40 18.26
N ASP A 213 2.23 -20.12 17.28
CA ASP A 213 2.47 -19.85 15.86
C ASP A 213 1.59 -18.67 15.41
N PRO A 214 2.17 -17.57 14.94
CA PRO A 214 1.40 -16.42 14.47
C PRO A 214 0.76 -16.62 13.10
N ILE A 215 1.11 -17.69 12.36
CA ILE A 215 0.65 -17.90 11.00
C ILE A 215 -0.45 -18.97 10.98
N ARG A 216 -1.66 -18.57 10.60
CA ARG A 216 -2.79 -19.46 10.38
C ARG A 216 -2.77 -20.06 8.97
N THR A 217 -3.04 -21.37 8.87
CA THR A 217 -3.40 -22.00 7.60
C THR A 217 -4.91 -21.97 7.45
N VAL A 218 -5.41 -21.34 6.37
CA VAL A 218 -6.82 -21.39 5.99
C VAL A 218 -6.97 -22.42 4.88
N ARG A 219 -7.59 -23.58 5.23
CA ARG A 219 -7.72 -24.71 4.31
C ARG A 219 -8.32 -24.27 2.98
N ALA A 220 -7.77 -24.79 1.89
CA ALA A 220 -8.13 -24.48 0.50
C ALA A 220 -7.97 -23.00 0.06
N SER A 221 -7.64 -22.07 0.98
CA SER A 221 -7.54 -20.63 0.67
C SER A 221 -6.11 -20.09 0.75
N GLY A 222 -5.29 -20.55 1.72
CA GLY A 222 -3.91 -20.07 1.85
C GLY A 222 -3.51 -19.78 3.29
N TYR A 223 -2.88 -18.62 3.53
CA TYR A 223 -2.29 -18.26 4.81
C TYR A 223 -2.70 -16.85 5.26
N SER A 224 -2.77 -16.64 6.58
CA SER A 224 -2.98 -15.32 7.19
C SER A 224 -2.13 -15.19 8.46
N PHE A 225 -1.81 -13.95 8.84
CA PHE A 225 -1.32 -13.67 10.19
C PHE A 225 -2.50 -13.68 11.16
N ASP A 226 -2.35 -14.29 12.32
CA ASP A 226 -3.43 -14.36 13.32
C ASP A 226 -3.66 -12.96 13.91
N GLU A 227 -4.83 -12.37 13.70
CA GLU A 227 -5.22 -11.06 14.23
C GLU A 227 -5.29 -11.02 15.77
N ARG A 228 -5.40 -12.21 16.40
CA ARG A 228 -5.45 -12.38 17.85
C ARG A 228 -4.09 -12.67 18.47
N PHE A 229 -3.04 -12.75 17.64
CA PHE A 229 -1.70 -13.04 18.13
C PHE A 229 -1.21 -11.94 19.07
N GLY A 230 -0.90 -12.33 20.30
CA GLY A 230 -0.40 -11.40 21.34
C GLY A 230 -1.48 -10.61 22.10
N ARG A 231 -2.77 -11.00 21.95
CA ARG A 231 -3.88 -10.51 22.78
C ARG A 231 -4.16 -11.45 23.93
#